data_123ab93df012a1f779405edfab2e685d
#
_entry.id   123ab93df012a1f779405edfab2e685d
#
_cell.length_a   1.000
_cell.length_b   1.000
_cell.length_c   1.000
_cell.angle_alpha   90.00
_cell.angle_beta   90.00
_cell.angle_gamma   90.00
#
_symmetry.space_group_name_H-M   'P 1'
#
loop_
_entity.id
_entity.type
_entity.pdbx_description
1 polymer ?
#
loop_
_entity_poly.entity_id
_entity_poly.type
_entity_poly.pdbx_seq_one_letter_code
_entity_poly.pdbx_strand_id
1 'polypeptide(L)'
;MNTSKKAKKIVAVLLVVVLILLAVVFFLGKIPVGIRHGSPSSGLPGAATNGLDIVVAARSQIGVTVSYDPSYQKIDYPNGDIPRGRGVCSDVVIRALRDARGIDLQKLVHEDMKVHFVMYPSLTRWLMFKTDTNIDHRRVLNLERFFGRSGWSLEVTQDAAYYLPGDIVTCRLGDEVPHIMIVSDRKSPRGIPLAIHNIGGGTREEDCLFEYKITGHYRLEPDGNAEN
;
A
#
# COMPACT_ATOMS: atom_id res chain seq x y z
N MET A 1 -18.48 -53.55 -16.66
CA MET A 1 -19.42 -53.08 -15.63
C MET A 1 -18.82 -52.23 -14.51
N ASN A 2 -17.57 -51.72 -14.70
CA ASN A 2 -16.86 -51.00 -13.61
C ASN A 2 -16.67 -49.47 -13.87
N THR A 3 -16.88 -48.98 -15.07
CA THR A 3 -16.69 -47.56 -15.45
C THR A 3 -17.82 -46.65 -14.90
N SER A 4 -19.07 -47.13 -14.86
CA SER A 4 -20.23 -46.39 -14.36
C SER A 4 -20.14 -46.11 -12.85
N LYS A 5 -19.61 -47.04 -12.05
CA LYS A 5 -19.43 -46.83 -10.59
C LYS A 5 -18.30 -45.80 -10.27
N LYS A 6 -17.22 -45.78 -11.07
CA LYS A 6 -16.14 -44.79 -10.93
C LYS A 6 -16.64 -43.36 -11.29
N ALA A 7 -17.38 -43.24 -12.39
CA ALA A 7 -17.95 -41.96 -12.81
C ALA A 7 -18.92 -41.40 -11.76
N LYS A 8 -19.80 -42.22 -11.17
CA LYS A 8 -20.72 -41.79 -10.11
C LYS A 8 -19.97 -41.33 -8.85
N LYS A 9 -18.87 -41.98 -8.47
CA LYS A 9 -18.05 -41.56 -7.32
C LYS A 9 -17.35 -40.20 -7.59
N ILE A 10 -16.83 -39.98 -8.81
CA ILE A 10 -16.20 -38.70 -9.16
C ILE A 10 -17.24 -37.55 -9.12
N VAL A 11 -18.42 -37.77 -9.67
CA VAL A 11 -19.50 -36.78 -9.64
C VAL A 11 -19.93 -36.46 -8.22
N ALA A 12 -20.04 -37.47 -7.33
CA ALA A 12 -20.39 -37.28 -5.93
C ALA A 12 -19.32 -36.46 -5.18
N VAL A 13 -18.02 -36.71 -5.42
CA VAL A 13 -16.93 -35.95 -4.83
C VAL A 13 -16.94 -34.49 -5.31
N LEU A 14 -17.15 -34.25 -6.62
CA LEU A 14 -17.26 -32.90 -7.16
C LEU A 14 -18.43 -32.12 -6.58
N LEU A 15 -19.59 -32.77 -6.39
CA LEU A 15 -20.77 -32.16 -5.73
C LEU A 15 -20.48 -31.77 -4.28
N VAL A 16 -19.79 -32.62 -3.52
CA VAL A 16 -19.40 -32.31 -2.15
C VAL A 16 -18.43 -31.13 -2.10
N VAL A 17 -17.45 -31.08 -2.99
CA VAL A 17 -16.50 -29.94 -3.07
C VAL A 17 -17.23 -28.64 -3.40
N VAL A 18 -18.17 -28.65 -4.36
CA VAL A 18 -18.97 -27.48 -4.72
C VAL A 18 -19.84 -27.02 -3.54
N LEU A 19 -20.47 -27.95 -2.80
CA LEU A 19 -21.27 -27.62 -1.63
C LEU A 19 -20.42 -27.02 -0.50
N ILE A 20 -19.21 -27.52 -0.29
CA ILE A 20 -18.27 -26.94 0.69
C ILE A 20 -17.86 -25.53 0.27
N LEU A 21 -17.54 -25.31 -1.01
CA LEU A 21 -17.21 -23.99 -1.52
C LEU A 21 -18.36 -23.00 -1.39
N LEU A 22 -19.59 -23.42 -1.68
CA LEU A 22 -20.79 -22.58 -1.50
C LEU A 22 -21.06 -22.27 -0.02
N ALA A 23 -20.84 -23.23 0.89
CA ALA A 23 -20.95 -23.01 2.32
C ALA A 23 -19.91 -22.01 2.83
N VAL A 24 -18.66 -22.11 2.36
CA VAL A 24 -17.59 -21.16 2.72
C VAL A 24 -17.94 -19.74 2.23
N VAL A 25 -18.43 -19.60 0.99
CA VAL A 25 -18.87 -18.29 0.46
C VAL A 25 -20.06 -17.74 1.26
N PHE A 26 -21.01 -18.58 1.64
CA PHE A 26 -22.18 -18.18 2.46
C PHE A 26 -21.79 -17.74 3.87
N PHE A 27 -20.83 -18.43 4.51
CA PHE A 27 -20.33 -18.06 5.84
C PHE A 27 -19.45 -16.80 5.80
N LEU A 28 -18.62 -16.62 4.76
CA LEU A 28 -17.80 -15.40 4.58
C LEU A 28 -18.67 -14.17 4.29
N GLY A 29 -19.83 -14.34 3.64
CA GLY A 29 -20.78 -13.24 3.37
C GLY A 29 -21.56 -12.74 4.60
N LYS A 30 -21.47 -13.43 5.76
CA LYS A 30 -22.15 -13.06 7.01
C LYS A 30 -21.26 -12.41 8.07
N ILE A 31 -20.00 -12.08 7.73
CA ILE A 31 -19.16 -11.29 8.63
C ILE A 31 -19.70 -9.87 8.60
N PRO A 32 -20.28 -9.34 9.70
CA PRO A 32 -20.75 -7.96 9.72
C PRO A 32 -19.51 -7.07 9.62
N VAL A 33 -19.36 -6.37 8.50
CA VAL A 33 -18.44 -5.24 8.39
C VAL A 33 -19.00 -4.15 9.30
N GLY A 34 -18.47 -4.08 10.49
CA GLY A 34 -18.79 -3.01 11.44
C GLY A 34 -18.25 -1.69 10.90
N ILE A 35 -19.03 -1.01 10.08
CA ILE A 35 -18.76 0.39 9.71
C ILE A 35 -19.02 1.21 10.97
N ARG A 36 -17.98 1.54 11.70
CA ARG A 36 -18.03 2.59 12.72
C ARG A 36 -18.08 3.92 11.97
N HIS A 37 -19.27 4.48 11.84
CA HIS A 37 -19.44 5.90 11.55
C HIS A 37 -18.90 6.69 12.76
N GLY A 38 -17.64 7.07 12.71
CA GLY A 38 -17.12 8.12 13.57
C GLY A 38 -17.73 9.43 13.10
N SER A 39 -18.54 10.07 13.94
CA SER A 39 -18.98 11.45 13.74
C SER A 39 -17.76 12.35 13.56
N PRO A 40 -17.79 13.34 12.65
CA PRO A 40 -16.70 14.30 12.53
C PRO A 40 -16.63 15.12 13.82
N SER A 41 -15.61 14.85 14.65
CA SER A 41 -15.27 15.74 15.74
C SER A 41 -14.69 17.02 15.14
N SER A 42 -15.43 18.11 15.28
CA SER A 42 -14.96 19.48 15.05
C SER A 42 -13.87 19.81 16.04
N GLY A 43 -12.62 19.64 15.66
CA GLY A 43 -11.47 19.95 16.48
C GLY A 43 -10.19 19.97 15.64
N LEU A 44 -9.89 21.09 15.01
CA LEU A 44 -8.57 21.45 14.51
C LEU A 44 -8.03 22.55 15.43
N PRO A 45 -6.80 22.51 15.94
CA PRO A 45 -5.52 22.44 15.25
C PRO A 45 -4.45 21.64 16.03
N GLY A 46 -4.20 20.42 15.70
CA GLY A 46 -3.10 19.65 16.26
C GLY A 46 -2.50 18.65 15.26
N ALA A 47 -3.27 18.31 14.23
CA ALA A 47 -2.93 17.24 13.28
C ALA A 47 -1.92 17.66 12.20
N ALA A 48 -1.68 18.96 11.97
CA ALA A 48 -0.84 19.44 10.88
C ALA A 48 0.67 19.21 11.08
N THR A 49 1.13 18.92 12.29
CA THR A 49 2.56 18.72 12.60
C THR A 49 3.01 17.28 12.48
N ASN A 50 2.09 16.34 12.54
CA ASN A 50 2.40 14.92 12.67
C ASN A 50 2.92 14.21 11.41
N GLY A 51 2.79 14.81 10.24
CA GLY A 51 3.32 14.28 8.98
C GLY A 51 4.51 15.04 8.41
N LEU A 52 4.91 16.16 9.02
CA LEU A 52 6.01 17.00 8.53
C LEU A 52 7.37 16.29 8.58
N ASP A 53 7.59 15.43 9.56
CA ASP A 53 8.77 14.59 9.67
C ASP A 53 8.91 13.65 8.45
N ILE A 54 7.79 13.05 8.02
CA ILE A 54 7.74 12.19 6.83
C ILE A 54 8.04 13.02 5.58
N VAL A 55 7.47 14.22 5.47
CA VAL A 55 7.73 15.14 4.35
C VAL A 55 9.20 15.54 4.30
N VAL A 56 9.82 15.88 5.43
CA VAL A 56 11.24 16.24 5.51
C VAL A 56 12.11 15.06 5.06
N ALA A 57 11.82 13.86 5.54
CA ALA A 57 12.55 12.65 5.15
C ALA A 57 12.35 12.29 3.67
N ALA A 58 11.14 12.46 3.12
CA ALA A 58 10.89 12.28 1.70
C ALA A 58 11.65 13.29 0.84
N ARG A 59 11.59 14.58 1.21
CA ARG A 59 12.25 15.67 0.51
C ARG A 59 13.78 15.56 0.54
N SER A 60 14.37 15.01 1.61
CA SER A 60 15.82 14.79 1.70
C SER A 60 16.35 13.82 0.64
N GLN A 61 15.49 13.05 0.00
CA GLN A 61 15.86 12.14 -1.08
C GLN A 61 16.00 12.84 -2.45
N ILE A 62 15.55 14.11 -2.58
CA ILE A 62 15.71 14.90 -3.80
C ILE A 62 17.20 15.20 -3.99
N GLY A 63 17.73 14.89 -5.19
CA GLY A 63 19.16 15.00 -5.50
C GLY A 63 20.02 13.84 -4.93
N VAL A 64 19.48 13.01 -4.04
CA VAL A 64 20.13 11.77 -3.56
C VAL A 64 19.70 10.58 -4.40
N THR A 65 18.39 10.31 -4.50
CA THR A 65 17.84 9.30 -5.41
C THR A 65 17.65 9.95 -6.78
N VAL A 66 18.59 9.70 -7.68
CA VAL A 66 18.68 10.40 -8.98
C VAL A 66 18.28 9.53 -10.18
N SER A 67 17.94 8.26 -9.95
CA SER A 67 17.51 7.35 -11.02
C SER A 67 16.38 6.42 -10.59
N TYR A 68 15.61 5.94 -11.56
CA TYR A 68 14.58 4.94 -11.39
C TYR A 68 15.12 3.55 -11.71
N ASP A 69 15.08 2.63 -10.72
CA ASP A 69 15.59 1.26 -10.88
C ASP A 69 14.58 0.22 -10.38
N PRO A 70 13.80 -0.38 -11.28
CA PRO A 70 12.82 -1.40 -10.94
C PRO A 70 13.43 -2.82 -10.85
N SER A 71 14.75 -2.97 -11.02
CA SER A 71 15.39 -4.28 -11.02
C SER A 71 15.23 -5.00 -9.69
N TYR A 72 15.08 -6.32 -9.77
CA TYR A 72 15.10 -7.16 -8.58
C TYR A 72 16.51 -7.21 -7.98
N GLN A 73 16.59 -6.95 -6.67
CA GLN A 73 17.85 -7.01 -5.94
C GLN A 73 17.66 -7.78 -4.64
N LYS A 74 18.66 -8.58 -4.29
CA LYS A 74 18.73 -9.19 -2.97
C LYS A 74 19.19 -8.13 -1.98
N ILE A 75 18.44 -7.96 -0.92
CA ILE A 75 18.69 -7.00 0.16
C ILE A 75 18.64 -7.69 1.51
N ASP A 76 19.18 -7.06 2.54
CA ASP A 76 19.12 -7.56 3.91
C ASP A 76 17.66 -7.61 4.42
N TYR A 77 17.44 -8.35 5.49
CA TYR A 77 16.16 -8.41 6.18
C TYR A 77 16.42 -8.56 7.70
N PRO A 78 15.74 -7.78 8.57
CA PRO A 78 14.90 -6.61 8.27
C PRO A 78 15.72 -5.37 7.86
N ASN A 79 15.02 -4.27 7.56
CA ASN A 79 15.59 -2.95 7.22
C ASN A 79 16.45 -2.92 5.95
N GLY A 80 16.27 -3.88 5.03
CA GLY A 80 16.98 -3.88 3.77
C GLY A 80 16.62 -2.68 2.89
N ASP A 81 17.63 -2.16 2.18
CA ASP A 81 17.47 -1.10 1.19
C ASP A 81 18.41 -1.35 0.02
N ILE A 82 18.06 -0.85 -1.14
CA ILE A 82 18.96 -0.75 -2.29
C ILE A 82 19.80 0.54 -2.15
N PRO A 83 20.92 0.68 -2.88
CA PRO A 83 21.71 1.91 -2.83
C PRO A 83 20.85 3.16 -3.06
N ARG A 84 20.91 4.14 -2.16
CA ARG A 84 20.01 5.31 -2.12
C ARG A 84 20.08 6.21 -3.37
N GLY A 85 21.12 6.12 -4.17
CA GLY A 85 21.22 6.84 -5.45
C GLY A 85 20.18 6.44 -6.49
N ARG A 86 19.50 5.32 -6.27
CA ARG A 86 18.47 4.77 -7.15
C ARG A 86 17.29 4.23 -6.35
N GLY A 87 16.15 4.07 -7.01
CA GLY A 87 14.94 3.52 -6.39
C GLY A 87 13.74 3.64 -7.29
N VAL A 88 12.62 3.07 -6.84
CA VAL A 88 11.30 3.24 -7.47
C VAL A 88 10.42 4.14 -6.59
N CYS A 89 9.17 4.38 -7.01
CA CYS A 89 8.23 5.21 -6.25
C CYS A 89 8.00 4.73 -4.82
N SER A 90 7.89 3.42 -4.60
CA SER A 90 7.72 2.85 -3.26
C SER A 90 8.95 3.03 -2.36
N ASP A 91 10.17 3.06 -2.92
CA ASP A 91 11.38 3.27 -2.13
C ASP A 91 11.40 4.68 -1.49
N VAL A 92 10.78 5.68 -2.13
CA VAL A 92 10.62 7.03 -1.55
C VAL A 92 9.81 6.96 -0.25
N VAL A 93 8.68 6.23 -0.28
CA VAL A 93 7.80 6.07 0.89
C VAL A 93 8.46 5.20 1.96
N ILE A 94 9.06 4.07 1.58
CA ILE A 94 9.75 3.15 2.49
C ILE A 94 10.84 3.88 3.28
N ARG A 95 11.68 4.63 2.57
CA ARG A 95 12.76 5.41 3.17
C ARG A 95 12.26 6.55 4.04
N ALA A 96 11.23 7.26 3.58
CA ALA A 96 10.65 8.37 4.34
C ALA A 96 10.09 7.89 5.69
N LEU A 97 9.35 6.80 5.72
CA LEU A 97 8.80 6.23 6.96
C LEU A 97 9.90 5.67 7.87
N ARG A 98 10.91 5.04 7.31
CA ARG A 98 12.07 4.53 8.06
C ARG A 98 12.87 5.66 8.69
N ASP A 99 13.24 6.67 7.90
CA ASP A 99 14.10 7.77 8.34
C ASP A 99 13.39 8.70 9.32
N ALA A 100 12.07 8.94 9.14
CA ALA A 100 11.28 9.79 10.01
C ALA A 100 10.86 9.12 11.32
N ARG A 101 10.45 7.85 11.28
CA ARG A 101 9.74 7.18 12.37
C ARG A 101 10.27 5.80 12.74
N GLY A 102 11.36 5.33 12.11
CA GLY A 102 11.89 3.98 12.33
C GLY A 102 10.98 2.85 11.85
N ILE A 103 9.98 3.16 11.00
CA ILE A 103 9.02 2.17 10.51
C ILE A 103 9.66 1.33 9.39
N ASP A 104 9.83 0.04 9.63
CA ASP A 104 10.33 -0.90 8.65
C ASP A 104 9.17 -1.56 7.87
N LEU A 105 8.78 -0.93 6.74
CA LEU A 105 7.75 -1.50 5.86
C LEU A 105 8.13 -2.85 5.28
N GLN A 106 9.42 -3.16 5.10
CA GLN A 106 9.85 -4.48 4.63
C GLN A 106 9.43 -5.57 5.61
N LYS A 107 9.71 -5.35 6.90
CA LYS A 107 9.35 -6.27 7.97
C LYS A 107 7.82 -6.37 8.11
N LEU A 108 7.15 -5.24 8.26
CA LEU A 108 5.69 -5.20 8.51
C LEU A 108 4.89 -5.86 7.39
N VAL A 109 5.18 -5.53 6.13
CA VAL A 109 4.50 -6.14 4.97
C VAL A 109 4.79 -7.63 4.89
N HIS A 110 6.05 -8.04 5.10
CA HIS A 110 6.42 -9.45 5.05
C HIS A 110 5.72 -10.28 6.13
N GLU A 111 5.67 -9.78 7.37
CA GLU A 111 5.02 -10.48 8.49
C GLU A 111 3.51 -10.58 8.28
N ASP A 112 2.83 -9.52 7.86
CA ASP A 112 1.41 -9.57 7.53
C ASP A 112 1.13 -10.52 6.34
N MET A 113 1.95 -10.46 5.29
CA MET A 113 1.81 -11.37 4.15
C MET A 113 2.03 -12.84 4.52
N LYS A 114 2.92 -13.16 5.45
CA LYS A 114 3.10 -14.56 5.90
C LYS A 114 1.82 -15.17 6.47
N VAL A 115 1.05 -14.37 7.17
CA VAL A 115 -0.22 -14.82 7.79
C VAL A 115 -1.39 -14.73 6.81
N HIS A 116 -1.40 -13.71 5.94
CA HIS A 116 -2.55 -13.35 5.13
C HIS A 116 -2.26 -13.37 3.62
N PHE A 117 -1.36 -14.24 3.15
CA PHE A 117 -0.84 -14.23 1.78
C PHE A 117 -1.94 -14.20 0.70
N VAL A 118 -3.01 -14.95 0.89
CA VAL A 118 -4.15 -15.01 -0.05
C VAL A 118 -4.92 -13.70 -0.19
N MET A 119 -4.76 -12.78 0.76
CA MET A 119 -5.38 -11.45 0.73
C MET A 119 -4.59 -10.47 -0.15
N TYR A 120 -3.37 -10.82 -0.52
CA TYR A 120 -2.48 -9.97 -1.31
C TYR A 120 -2.56 -10.31 -2.80
N PRO A 121 -2.35 -9.34 -3.69
CA PRO A 121 -2.39 -9.57 -5.13
C PRO A 121 -1.21 -10.40 -5.66
N SER A 122 -0.25 -10.75 -4.83
CA SER A 122 0.95 -11.50 -5.21
C SER A 122 0.63 -12.84 -5.87
N LEU A 123 -0.38 -13.58 -5.36
CA LEU A 123 -0.81 -14.83 -5.95
C LEU A 123 -1.44 -14.64 -7.34
N THR A 124 -2.37 -13.70 -7.45
CA THR A 124 -3.20 -13.53 -8.65
C THR A 124 -2.51 -12.71 -9.75
N ARG A 125 -1.73 -11.70 -9.37
CA ARG A 125 -1.11 -10.78 -10.34
C ARG A 125 0.26 -11.25 -10.83
N TRP A 126 1.04 -11.90 -9.95
CA TRP A 126 2.42 -12.32 -10.27
C TRP A 126 2.65 -13.81 -10.14
N LEU A 127 1.60 -14.61 -9.89
CA LEU A 127 1.68 -16.06 -9.70
C LEU A 127 2.72 -16.48 -8.65
N MET A 128 2.85 -15.65 -7.60
CA MET A 128 3.73 -15.94 -6.47
C MET A 128 3.00 -16.82 -5.47
N PHE A 129 3.69 -17.85 -4.96
CA PHE A 129 3.12 -18.81 -4.01
C PHE A 129 3.73 -18.71 -2.61
N LYS A 130 4.65 -17.78 -2.42
CA LYS A 130 5.30 -17.47 -1.14
C LYS A 130 5.71 -16.01 -1.10
N THR A 131 5.95 -15.52 0.12
CA THR A 131 6.49 -14.17 0.34
C THR A 131 7.96 -14.06 -0.10
N ASP A 132 8.36 -12.85 -0.48
CA ASP A 132 9.74 -12.52 -0.85
C ASP A 132 10.13 -11.19 -0.18
N THR A 133 11.02 -11.26 0.82
CA THR A 133 11.50 -10.11 1.59
C THR A 133 12.17 -9.04 0.73
N ASN A 134 12.68 -9.40 -0.46
CA ASN A 134 13.40 -8.47 -1.31
C ASN A 134 12.48 -7.54 -2.12
N ILE A 135 11.23 -7.97 -2.39
CA ILE A 135 10.38 -7.25 -3.36
C ILE A 135 8.97 -6.97 -2.87
N ASP A 136 8.42 -7.73 -1.91
CA ASP A 136 7.01 -7.63 -1.55
C ASP A 136 6.61 -6.22 -1.08
N HIS A 137 7.42 -5.58 -0.23
CA HIS A 137 7.20 -4.21 0.25
C HIS A 137 7.47 -3.13 -0.81
N ARG A 138 8.15 -3.45 -1.91
CA ARG A 138 8.42 -2.54 -3.02
C ARG A 138 7.31 -2.53 -4.08
N ARG A 139 6.33 -3.42 -3.96
CA ARG A 139 5.17 -3.50 -4.84
C ARG A 139 4.02 -2.63 -4.33
N VAL A 140 3.67 -1.59 -5.07
CA VAL A 140 2.61 -0.63 -4.68
C VAL A 140 1.30 -1.33 -4.32
N LEU A 141 0.87 -2.34 -5.09
CA LEU A 141 -0.37 -3.07 -4.81
C LEU A 141 -0.32 -3.85 -3.48
N ASN A 142 0.85 -4.31 -3.07
CA ASN A 142 1.02 -4.93 -1.75
C ASN A 142 0.97 -3.87 -0.64
N LEU A 143 1.57 -2.70 -0.87
CA LEU A 143 1.47 -1.58 0.08
C LEU A 143 0.02 -1.10 0.21
N GLU A 144 -0.72 -0.93 -0.88
CA GLU A 144 -2.16 -0.61 -0.84
C GLU A 144 -2.92 -1.60 0.05
N ARG A 145 -2.66 -2.89 -0.12
CA ARG A 145 -3.30 -3.93 0.69
C ARG A 145 -2.90 -3.85 2.15
N PHE A 146 -1.61 -3.70 2.42
CA PHE A 146 -1.09 -3.59 3.77
C PHE A 146 -1.66 -2.36 4.50
N PHE A 147 -1.62 -1.18 3.89
CA PHE A 147 -2.15 0.05 4.49
C PHE A 147 -3.65 -0.05 4.79
N GLY A 148 -4.42 -0.66 3.88
CA GLY A 148 -5.84 -0.91 4.12
C GLY A 148 -6.08 -1.84 5.31
N ARG A 149 -5.29 -2.88 5.44
CA ARG A 149 -5.37 -3.83 6.57
C ARG A 149 -4.92 -3.23 7.90
N SER A 150 -3.94 -2.32 7.85
CA SER A 150 -3.44 -1.59 9.02
C SER A 150 -4.38 -0.46 9.48
N GLY A 151 -5.52 -0.27 8.82
CA GLY A 151 -6.47 0.78 9.21
C GLY A 151 -6.06 2.20 8.82
N TRP A 152 -5.07 2.37 7.96
CA TRP A 152 -4.56 3.70 7.55
C TRP A 152 -5.37 4.34 6.43
N SER A 153 -6.35 3.62 5.86
CA SER A 153 -7.16 4.12 4.74
C SER A 153 -8.04 5.29 5.12
N LEU A 154 -8.01 6.31 4.29
CA LEU A 154 -8.92 7.44 4.29
C LEU A 154 -9.79 7.44 3.04
N GLU A 155 -10.83 8.27 3.03
CA GLU A 155 -11.66 8.49 1.84
C GLU A 155 -10.84 9.15 0.73
N VAL A 156 -10.99 8.65 -0.49
CA VAL A 156 -10.44 9.28 -1.70
C VAL A 156 -11.40 10.35 -2.18
N THR A 157 -10.96 11.59 -2.23
CA THR A 157 -11.74 12.76 -2.65
C THR A 157 -10.95 13.59 -3.67
N GLN A 158 -11.62 14.54 -4.32
CA GLN A 158 -11.01 15.55 -5.18
C GLN A 158 -10.79 16.89 -4.44
N ASP A 159 -11.14 16.96 -3.17
CA ASP A 159 -10.89 18.15 -2.33
C ASP A 159 -9.48 18.13 -1.75
N ALA A 160 -8.64 19.06 -2.19
CA ALA A 160 -7.26 19.20 -1.76
C ALA A 160 -7.10 19.44 -0.24
N ALA A 161 -8.13 19.91 0.45
CA ALA A 161 -8.11 20.15 1.89
C ALA A 161 -8.04 18.86 2.72
N TYR A 162 -8.43 17.73 2.15
CA TYR A 162 -8.36 16.42 2.83
C TYR A 162 -6.97 15.80 2.83
N TYR A 163 -6.08 16.24 1.94
CA TYR A 163 -4.73 15.72 1.78
C TYR A 163 -3.75 16.55 2.62
N LEU A 164 -3.33 15.99 3.75
CA LEU A 164 -2.42 16.66 4.69
C LEU A 164 -0.97 16.27 4.42
N PRO A 165 0.00 17.11 4.83
CA PRO A 165 1.42 16.79 4.73
C PRO A 165 1.75 15.43 5.36
N GLY A 166 2.51 14.61 4.65
CA GLY A 166 2.90 13.27 5.08
C GLY A 166 1.90 12.16 4.76
N ASP A 167 0.71 12.49 4.24
CA ASP A 167 -0.21 11.48 3.72
C ASP A 167 0.44 10.72 2.56
N ILE A 168 0.09 9.45 2.47
CA ILE A 168 0.50 8.57 1.36
C ILE A 168 -0.66 8.44 0.39
N VAL A 169 -0.39 8.63 -0.88
CA VAL A 169 -1.39 8.53 -1.95
C VAL A 169 -0.93 7.51 -2.98
N THR A 170 -1.83 6.61 -3.37
CA THR A 170 -1.62 5.73 -4.52
C THR A 170 -2.49 6.13 -5.68
N CYS A 171 -1.99 5.95 -6.90
CA CYS A 171 -2.70 6.31 -8.13
C CYS A 171 -2.35 5.35 -9.27
N ARG A 172 -2.92 5.58 -10.46
CA ARG A 172 -2.58 4.87 -11.69
C ARG A 172 -2.05 5.84 -12.73
N LEU A 173 -0.82 5.57 -13.20
CA LEU A 173 -0.22 6.29 -14.32
C LEU A 173 -0.75 5.69 -15.62
N GLY A 174 -1.21 6.53 -16.54
CA GLY A 174 -1.93 6.04 -17.72
C GLY A 174 -3.08 5.15 -17.31
N ASP A 175 -3.26 4.02 -17.98
CA ASP A 175 -4.43 3.19 -17.74
C ASP A 175 -4.27 2.24 -16.54
N GLU A 176 -3.04 1.82 -16.16
CA GLU A 176 -2.94 0.73 -15.18
C GLU A 176 -1.63 0.65 -14.34
N VAL A 177 -0.64 1.53 -14.55
CA VAL A 177 0.63 1.40 -13.81
C VAL A 177 0.48 1.91 -12.38
N PRO A 178 0.57 1.04 -11.34
CA PRO A 178 0.47 1.48 -9.94
C PRO A 178 1.61 2.42 -9.58
N HIS A 179 1.26 3.52 -8.93
CA HIS A 179 2.22 4.52 -8.46
C HIS A 179 1.88 4.98 -7.04
N ILE A 180 2.87 5.50 -6.31
CA ILE A 180 2.72 5.94 -4.93
C ILE A 180 3.54 7.20 -4.70
N MET A 181 3.01 8.12 -3.88
CA MET A 181 3.60 9.41 -3.57
C MET A 181 3.30 9.84 -2.13
N ILE A 182 4.04 10.81 -1.63
CA ILE A 182 3.84 11.46 -0.32
C ILE A 182 3.35 12.89 -0.57
N VAL A 183 2.29 13.29 0.12
CA VAL A 183 1.74 14.64 0.08
C VAL A 183 2.71 15.60 0.78
N SER A 184 3.09 16.68 0.10
CA SER A 184 3.99 17.72 0.60
C SER A 184 3.25 18.76 1.47
N ASP A 185 4.01 19.50 2.28
CA ASP A 185 3.57 20.70 2.99
C ASP A 185 3.55 21.95 2.09
N ARG A 186 4.14 21.87 0.90
CA ARG A 186 4.14 22.92 -0.12
C ARG A 186 2.94 22.79 -1.05
N LYS A 187 2.46 23.93 -1.53
CA LYS A 187 1.33 23.99 -2.45
C LYS A 187 1.72 24.67 -3.77
N SER A 188 1.06 24.25 -4.81
CA SER A 188 1.11 24.93 -6.10
C SER A 188 0.40 26.30 -6.05
N PRO A 189 0.55 27.17 -7.06
CA PRO A 189 -0.22 28.41 -7.16
C PRO A 189 -1.74 28.20 -7.16
N ARG A 190 -2.21 27.00 -7.47
CA ARG A 190 -3.62 26.60 -7.43
C ARG A 190 -4.10 26.20 -6.03
N GLY A 191 -3.22 26.24 -5.01
CA GLY A 191 -3.53 25.80 -3.65
C GLY A 191 -3.54 24.28 -3.45
N ILE A 192 -3.16 23.49 -4.45
CA ILE A 192 -3.08 22.03 -4.42
C ILE A 192 -1.74 21.62 -3.78
N PRO A 193 -1.71 20.71 -2.80
CA PRO A 193 -0.46 20.18 -2.26
C PRO A 193 0.40 19.57 -3.37
N LEU A 194 1.71 19.82 -3.32
CA LEU A 194 2.66 19.11 -4.15
C LEU A 194 2.79 17.66 -3.71
N ALA A 195 3.33 16.81 -4.55
CA ALA A 195 3.61 15.42 -4.23
C ALA A 195 5.11 15.12 -4.38
N ILE A 196 5.64 14.31 -3.46
CA ILE A 196 7.04 13.85 -3.49
C ILE A 196 7.03 12.38 -3.93
N HIS A 197 7.68 12.10 -5.04
CA HIS A 197 7.70 10.78 -5.66
C HIS A 197 8.91 10.57 -6.57
N ASN A 198 9.04 9.35 -7.15
CA ASN A 198 9.98 9.05 -8.23
C ASN A 198 9.20 8.36 -9.37
N ILE A 199 9.08 9.04 -10.52
CA ILE A 199 8.36 8.54 -11.70
C ILE A 199 9.29 8.23 -12.89
N GLY A 200 10.62 8.32 -12.68
CA GLY A 200 11.58 8.01 -13.74
C GLY A 200 12.94 8.70 -13.60
N GLY A 201 12.97 9.98 -13.30
CA GLY A 201 14.20 10.77 -13.25
C GLY A 201 14.75 11.05 -11.84
N GLY A 202 14.51 10.16 -10.88
CA GLY A 202 14.85 10.38 -9.47
C GLY A 202 13.71 11.00 -8.67
N THR A 203 13.94 11.18 -7.36
CA THR A 203 12.95 11.76 -6.46
C THR A 203 12.75 13.25 -6.75
N ARG A 204 11.49 13.66 -6.88
CA ARG A 204 11.07 15.05 -7.16
C ARG A 204 9.86 15.44 -6.32
N GLU A 205 9.64 16.75 -6.19
CA GLU A 205 8.47 17.38 -5.61
C GLU A 205 7.74 18.15 -6.71
N GLU A 206 6.55 17.72 -7.10
CA GLU A 206 5.85 18.18 -8.31
C GLU A 206 4.37 18.46 -8.04
N ASP A 207 3.74 19.34 -8.87
CA ASP A 207 2.30 19.64 -8.84
C ASP A 207 1.52 18.58 -9.62
N CYS A 208 1.42 17.35 -9.07
CA CYS A 208 0.84 16.22 -9.78
C CYS A 208 -0.19 15.41 -8.95
N LEU A 209 -0.59 15.87 -7.77
CA LEU A 209 -1.46 15.11 -6.87
C LEU A 209 -2.76 14.62 -7.54
N PHE A 210 -3.39 15.44 -8.37
CA PHE A 210 -4.63 15.12 -9.07
C PHE A 210 -4.45 14.93 -10.59
N GLU A 211 -3.23 14.79 -11.07
CA GLU A 211 -2.99 14.49 -12.50
C GLU A 211 -3.34 13.06 -12.86
N TYR A 212 -3.33 12.17 -11.86
CA TYR A 212 -3.56 10.75 -12.03
C TYR A 212 -4.78 10.29 -11.24
N LYS A 213 -5.43 9.22 -11.69
CA LYS A 213 -6.55 8.61 -10.97
C LYS A 213 -6.08 8.07 -9.62
N ILE A 214 -6.43 8.74 -8.53
CA ILE A 214 -6.14 8.28 -7.17
C ILE A 214 -6.90 6.98 -6.89
N THR A 215 -6.23 6.00 -6.31
CA THR A 215 -6.77 4.68 -5.95
C THR A 215 -6.71 4.39 -4.45
N GLY A 216 -5.96 5.19 -3.69
CA GLY A 216 -5.89 5.08 -2.24
C GLY A 216 -5.34 6.35 -1.61
N HIS A 217 -5.82 6.65 -0.41
CA HIS A 217 -5.37 7.73 0.45
C HIS A 217 -5.16 7.16 1.85
N TYR A 218 -3.97 7.36 2.41
CA TYR A 218 -3.58 6.75 3.67
C TYR A 218 -2.88 7.76 4.56
N ARG A 219 -3.15 7.67 5.87
CA ARG A 219 -2.50 8.48 6.90
C ARG A 219 -2.10 7.58 8.06
N LEU A 220 -0.85 7.73 8.49
CA LEU A 220 -0.38 7.09 9.71
C LEU A 220 -0.84 7.93 10.90
N GLU A 221 -1.54 7.28 11.85
CA GLU A 221 -1.86 7.92 13.12
C GLU A 221 -0.58 8.28 13.88
N PRO A 222 -0.61 9.38 14.67
CA PRO A 222 0.58 9.87 15.38
C PRO A 222 1.19 8.87 16.35
N ASP A 223 0.35 8.09 16.98
CA ASP A 223 0.72 7.05 17.91
C ASP A 223 0.41 5.71 17.25
N GLY A 224 1.44 5.14 16.63
CA GLY A 224 1.33 3.82 15.99
C GLY A 224 0.98 2.76 17.02
N ASN A 225 -0.28 2.69 17.42
CA ASN A 225 -0.84 1.50 18.02
C ASN A 225 -0.99 0.44 16.93
N ALA A 226 0.14 -0.13 16.53
CA ALA A 226 0.16 -1.52 16.14
C ALA A 226 -0.06 -2.32 17.43
N GLU A 227 -1.26 -2.27 17.99
CA GLU A 227 -1.65 -3.25 18.98
C GLU A 227 -1.74 -4.59 18.29
N ASN A 228 -0.93 -5.52 18.76
CA ASN A 228 -0.75 -6.93 18.42
C ASN A 228 -2.05 -7.71 18.25
#